data_f24a917a7aa7b514693320d1ebc568bc
#
_entry.id   f24a917a7aa7b514693320d1ebc568bc
#
_cell.length_a   1.000
_cell.length_b   1.000
_cell.length_c   1.000
_cell.angle_alpha   90.00
_cell.angle_beta   90.00
_cell.angle_gamma   90.00
#
_symmetry.space_group_name_H-M   'P 1'
#
loop_
_entity.id
_entity.type
_entity.pdbx_description
1 polymer ?
#
loop_
_entity_poly.entity_id
_entity_poly.type
_entity_poly.pdbx_seq_one_letter_code
_entity_poly.pdbx_strand_id
1 'polypeptide(L)'
;PETLFHGMMPFLHDSPPNPRLLVNPGTISMRVSPELANIRPVILGAVVRGVDIDEEVIKRLMEHQEKLHFALGRGRKRASIGVHDLATISPPFRVEAVDRNHSFIPLAMEDEMTIDEILAEHPKGVDYAHLLDGMDKVPIIFDSKDAVLSFPPIINGDHTTVTTKTRDIFIDVTGLDIRACESALMLICLQLSVLGGKIESVRVNTCEGKEWTLIGSPIEHKVERSLVEGILGNPFTDDQI
;
A
#
# COMPACT_ATOMS: atom_id res chain seq x y z
N PRO A 1 -6.22 16.69 5.09
CA PRO A 1 -6.39 18.13 4.79
C PRO A 1 -5.38 18.65 3.77
N GLU A 2 -4.07 18.35 3.92
CA GLU A 2 -3.02 18.84 3.02
C GLU A 2 -3.17 18.33 1.60
N THR A 3 -3.42 17.05 1.40
CA THR A 3 -3.64 16.45 0.08
C THR A 3 -4.82 17.11 -0.65
N LEU A 4 -5.90 17.40 0.08
CA LEU A 4 -7.04 18.13 -0.46
C LEU A 4 -6.66 19.57 -0.81
N PHE A 5 -5.93 20.25 0.08
CA PHE A 5 -5.47 21.61 -0.14
C PHE A 5 -4.55 21.70 -1.37
N HIS A 6 -3.56 20.82 -1.47
CA HIS A 6 -2.68 20.75 -2.65
C HIS A 6 -3.44 20.44 -3.94
N GLY A 7 -4.48 19.60 -3.88
CA GLY A 7 -5.36 19.33 -5.02
C GLY A 7 -6.19 20.55 -5.44
N MET A 8 -6.50 21.45 -4.51
CA MET A 8 -7.27 22.68 -4.78
C MET A 8 -6.41 23.87 -5.22
N MET A 9 -5.13 23.90 -4.83
CA MET A 9 -4.23 25.04 -5.11
C MET A 9 -4.13 25.44 -6.59
N PRO A 10 -4.08 24.49 -7.55
CA PRO A 10 -4.05 24.84 -8.96
C PRO A 10 -5.28 25.68 -9.41
N PHE A 11 -6.46 25.36 -8.88
CA PHE A 11 -7.68 26.08 -9.17
C PHE A 11 -7.71 27.49 -8.53
N LEU A 12 -7.06 27.66 -7.39
CA LEU A 12 -6.98 28.94 -6.68
C LEU A 12 -5.95 29.90 -7.30
N HIS A 13 -4.96 29.39 -8.02
CA HIS A 13 -3.85 30.16 -8.56
C HIS A 13 -3.79 30.16 -10.11
N ASP A 14 -4.87 29.83 -10.79
CA ASP A 14 -4.95 29.73 -12.26
C ASP A 14 -3.83 28.85 -12.87
N SER A 15 -3.29 27.93 -12.07
CA SER A 15 -2.28 26.98 -12.53
C SER A 15 -3.00 25.72 -13.02
N PRO A 16 -2.63 25.18 -14.18
CA PRO A 16 -3.28 23.93 -14.64
C PRO A 16 -3.01 22.82 -13.61
N PRO A 17 -4.04 22.08 -13.19
CA PRO A 17 -3.85 20.96 -12.30
C PRO A 17 -2.92 19.94 -12.97
N ASN A 18 -1.93 19.43 -12.22
CA ASN A 18 -1.16 18.29 -12.67
C ASN A 18 -1.75 17.02 -12.05
N PRO A 19 -2.76 16.39 -12.70
CA PRO A 19 -3.46 15.23 -12.14
C PRO A 19 -2.63 13.94 -12.22
N ARG A 20 -1.39 14.03 -12.72
CA ARG A 20 -0.56 12.84 -12.96
C ARG A 20 0.21 12.47 -11.72
N LEU A 21 -0.07 11.28 -11.19
CA LEU A 21 0.84 10.63 -10.27
C LEU A 21 2.06 10.15 -11.07
N LEU A 22 3.22 10.79 -10.85
CA LEU A 22 4.45 10.40 -11.53
C LEU A 22 5.03 9.17 -10.86
N VAL A 23 5.04 8.06 -11.57
CA VAL A 23 5.66 6.80 -11.13
C VAL A 23 6.90 6.55 -11.98
N ASN A 24 8.06 6.51 -11.34
CA ASN A 24 9.32 6.22 -12.00
C ASN A 24 9.54 4.70 -12.08
N PRO A 25 10.24 4.18 -13.10
CA PRO A 25 10.65 2.79 -13.11
C PRO A 25 11.55 2.48 -11.91
N GLY A 26 11.20 1.48 -11.13
CA GLY A 26 12.01 1.01 -10.01
C GLY A 26 12.79 -0.26 -10.32
N THR A 27 13.78 -0.56 -9.48
CA THR A 27 14.64 -1.75 -9.63
C THR A 27 14.23 -2.90 -8.71
N ILE A 28 13.36 -2.62 -7.74
CA ILE A 28 12.92 -3.63 -6.76
C ILE A 28 11.88 -4.55 -7.39
N SER A 29 12.00 -5.82 -7.06
CA SER A 29 11.06 -6.85 -7.50
C SER A 29 10.56 -7.70 -6.33
N MET A 30 9.37 -8.27 -6.52
CA MET A 30 8.72 -9.17 -5.59
C MET A 30 8.24 -10.41 -6.34
N ARG A 31 8.56 -11.59 -5.80
CA ARG A 31 8.08 -12.88 -6.33
C ARG A 31 6.98 -13.42 -5.42
N VAL A 32 5.88 -13.84 -6.02
CA VAL A 32 4.71 -14.37 -5.31
C VAL A 32 4.58 -15.86 -5.57
N SER A 33 4.46 -16.65 -4.50
CA SER A 33 4.22 -18.10 -4.60
C SER A 33 2.86 -18.40 -5.24
N PRO A 34 2.77 -19.36 -6.17
CA PRO A 34 1.51 -19.83 -6.73
C PRO A 34 0.51 -20.36 -5.67
N GLU A 35 0.99 -20.84 -4.53
CA GLU A 35 0.15 -21.33 -3.42
C GLU A 35 -0.78 -20.24 -2.87
N LEU A 36 -0.42 -18.96 -3.04
CA LEU A 36 -1.22 -17.82 -2.58
C LEU A 36 -2.47 -17.56 -3.43
N ALA A 37 -2.64 -18.21 -4.57
CA ALA A 37 -3.78 -18.00 -5.45
C ALA A 37 -5.14 -18.22 -4.77
N ASN A 38 -5.21 -19.13 -3.81
CA ASN A 38 -6.44 -19.42 -3.04
C ASN A 38 -6.44 -18.81 -1.63
N ILE A 39 -5.34 -18.18 -1.21
CA ILE A 39 -5.18 -17.60 0.12
C ILE A 39 -5.37 -16.08 0.05
N ARG A 40 -4.48 -15.42 -0.71
CA ARG A 40 -4.47 -13.96 -0.88
C ARG A 40 -3.82 -13.61 -2.22
N PRO A 41 -4.58 -13.68 -3.32
CA PRO A 41 -4.02 -13.70 -4.69
C PRO A 41 -3.46 -12.37 -5.16
N VAL A 42 -3.92 -11.26 -4.60
CA VAL A 42 -3.49 -9.92 -5.02
C VAL A 42 -2.37 -9.44 -4.13
N ILE A 43 -1.20 -9.24 -4.72
CA ILE A 43 -0.01 -8.68 -4.07
C ILE A 43 0.51 -7.56 -4.96
N LEU A 44 0.64 -6.36 -4.41
CA LEU A 44 1.13 -5.18 -5.09
C LEU A 44 2.21 -4.50 -4.26
N GLY A 45 3.06 -3.68 -4.88
CA GLY A 45 4.08 -2.94 -4.15
C GLY A 45 4.49 -1.66 -4.85
N ALA A 46 5.00 -0.71 -4.07
CA ALA A 46 5.63 0.51 -4.52
C ALA A 46 6.74 0.94 -3.56
N VAL A 47 7.63 1.78 -4.04
CA VAL A 47 8.63 2.47 -3.22
C VAL A 47 8.41 3.96 -3.30
N VAL A 48 8.58 4.67 -2.21
CA VAL A 48 8.58 6.12 -2.18
C VAL A 48 9.89 6.60 -1.57
N ARG A 49 10.67 7.37 -2.35
CA ARG A 49 12.00 7.85 -2.00
C ARG A 49 12.00 9.28 -1.54
N GLY A 50 12.87 9.59 -0.56
CA GLY A 50 13.17 10.95 -0.16
C GLY A 50 12.02 11.65 0.55
N VAL A 51 11.26 10.94 1.36
CA VAL A 51 10.17 11.52 2.17
C VAL A 51 10.77 12.22 3.39
N ASP A 52 10.28 13.41 3.69
CA ASP A 52 10.58 14.06 4.96
C ASP A 52 9.47 13.74 5.97
N ILE A 53 9.85 12.99 7.03
CA ILE A 53 8.90 12.40 7.98
C ILE A 53 9.20 12.90 9.38
N ASP A 54 8.23 13.54 10.00
CA ASP A 54 8.17 13.84 11.41
C ASP A 54 7.12 12.97 12.14
N GLU A 55 6.98 13.13 13.44
CA GLU A 55 6.01 12.37 14.24
C GLU A 55 4.56 12.61 13.80
N GLU A 56 4.23 13.83 13.39
CA GLU A 56 2.88 14.16 12.92
C GLU A 56 2.58 13.50 11.56
N VAL A 57 3.56 13.44 10.66
CA VAL A 57 3.46 12.73 9.38
C VAL A 57 3.26 11.24 9.61
N ILE A 58 4.03 10.61 10.53
CA ILE A 58 3.85 9.19 10.89
C ILE A 58 2.42 8.96 11.38
N LYS A 59 1.96 9.76 12.34
CA LYS A 59 0.62 9.64 12.89
C LYS A 59 -0.45 9.74 11.79
N ARG A 60 -0.37 10.75 10.93
CA ARG A 60 -1.32 10.93 9.80
C ARG A 60 -1.26 9.79 8.79
N LEU A 61 -0.08 9.25 8.53
CA LEU A 61 0.11 8.10 7.64
C LEU A 61 -0.59 6.86 8.21
N MET A 62 -0.37 6.57 9.49
CA MET A 62 -1.02 5.44 10.18
C MET A 62 -2.54 5.62 10.26
N GLU A 63 -3.03 6.82 10.59
CA GLU A 63 -4.47 7.10 10.59
C GLU A 63 -5.11 6.93 9.20
N HIS A 64 -4.43 7.36 8.15
CA HIS A 64 -4.91 7.18 6.78
C HIS A 64 -4.93 5.70 6.39
N GLN A 65 -3.86 4.98 6.70
CA GLN A 65 -3.76 3.54 6.49
C GLN A 65 -4.93 2.79 7.18
N GLU A 66 -5.23 3.10 8.44
CA GLU A 66 -6.35 2.46 9.17
C GLU A 66 -7.72 2.84 8.56
N LYS A 67 -7.91 4.07 8.11
CA LYS A 67 -9.13 4.48 7.38
C LYS A 67 -9.30 3.71 6.07
N LEU A 68 -8.21 3.51 5.32
CA LEU A 68 -8.23 2.71 4.10
C LEU A 68 -8.49 1.24 4.39
N HIS A 69 -7.88 0.67 5.43
CA HIS A 69 -8.16 -0.68 5.90
C HIS A 69 -9.64 -0.90 6.21
N PHE A 70 -10.25 0.07 6.92
CA PHE A 70 -11.66 0.00 7.29
C PHE A 70 -12.59 0.14 6.08
N ALA A 71 -12.46 1.26 5.35
CA ALA A 71 -13.40 1.62 4.30
C ALA A 71 -13.17 0.81 3.02
N LEU A 72 -12.06 1.04 2.35
CA LEU A 72 -11.72 0.42 1.06
C LEU A 72 -11.39 -1.06 1.24
N GLY A 73 -10.62 -1.39 2.27
CA GLY A 73 -10.21 -2.74 2.63
C GLY A 73 -11.31 -3.60 3.24
N ARG A 74 -12.44 -3.01 3.65
CA ARG A 74 -13.51 -3.68 4.39
C ARG A 74 -12.97 -4.51 5.57
N GLY A 75 -12.32 -3.81 6.51
CA GLY A 75 -11.67 -4.44 7.65
C GLY A 75 -10.54 -5.37 7.22
N ARG A 76 -9.67 -4.90 6.31
CA ARG A 76 -8.51 -5.62 5.75
C ARG A 76 -8.82 -6.86 4.90
N LYS A 77 -10.09 -7.22 4.71
CA LYS A 77 -10.48 -8.38 3.90
C LYS A 77 -10.16 -8.19 2.42
N ARG A 78 -10.60 -7.05 1.83
CA ARG A 78 -10.41 -6.78 0.40
C ARG A 78 -9.02 -6.27 0.09
N ALA A 79 -8.46 -5.42 0.96
CA ALA A 79 -7.11 -4.89 0.85
C ALA A 79 -6.54 -4.61 2.24
N SER A 80 -5.29 -4.95 2.46
CA SER A 80 -4.47 -4.52 3.60
C SER A 80 -3.18 -3.89 3.08
N ILE A 81 -2.63 -2.97 3.86
CA ILE A 81 -1.47 -2.14 3.50
C ILE A 81 -0.39 -2.36 4.55
N GLY A 82 0.83 -2.65 4.13
CA GLY A 82 2.04 -2.60 4.93
C GLY A 82 2.88 -1.38 4.53
N VAL A 83 3.46 -0.70 5.49
CA VAL A 83 4.37 0.42 5.29
C VAL A 83 5.64 0.15 6.06
N HIS A 84 6.79 0.18 5.38
CA HIS A 84 8.06 -0.31 5.90
C HIS A 84 9.18 0.70 5.66
N ASP A 85 10.10 0.82 6.62
CA ASP A 85 11.37 1.52 6.42
C ASP A 85 12.25 0.71 5.45
N LEU A 86 12.48 1.23 4.26
CA LEU A 86 13.28 0.51 3.25
C LEU A 86 14.75 0.34 3.66
N ALA A 87 15.25 1.16 4.57
CA ALA A 87 16.63 1.04 5.05
C ALA A 87 16.87 -0.20 5.92
N THR A 88 15.83 -0.78 6.50
CA THR A 88 15.93 -1.95 7.41
C THR A 88 15.68 -3.28 6.72
N ILE A 89 15.29 -3.28 5.45
CA ILE A 89 14.91 -4.45 4.67
C ILE A 89 15.77 -4.59 3.40
N SER A 90 15.92 -5.80 2.90
CA SER A 90 16.83 -6.11 1.80
C SER A 90 16.10 -6.74 0.61
N PRO A 91 15.85 -5.99 -0.50
CA PRO A 91 15.25 -6.58 -1.70
C PRO A 91 16.22 -7.59 -2.40
N PRO A 92 15.73 -8.47 -3.29
CA PRO A 92 14.34 -8.63 -3.70
C PRO A 92 13.46 -9.27 -2.64
N PHE A 93 12.16 -9.02 -2.71
CA PHE A 93 11.19 -9.59 -1.79
C PHE A 93 10.54 -10.85 -2.35
N ARG A 94 10.00 -11.68 -1.46
CA ARG A 94 9.17 -12.83 -1.83
C ARG A 94 7.95 -12.94 -0.91
N VAL A 95 6.87 -13.44 -1.46
CA VAL A 95 5.64 -13.69 -0.71
C VAL A 95 5.34 -15.18 -0.81
N GLU A 96 5.27 -15.83 0.33
CA GLU A 96 5.14 -17.28 0.44
C GLU A 96 3.97 -17.67 1.34
N ALA A 97 3.43 -18.86 1.13
CA ALA A 97 2.48 -19.47 2.02
C ALA A 97 3.23 -20.34 3.02
N VAL A 98 3.21 -19.97 4.29
CA VAL A 98 3.95 -20.66 5.36
C VAL A 98 3.00 -21.34 6.33
N ASP A 99 3.52 -22.35 7.03
CA ASP A 99 2.79 -23.03 8.11
C ASP A 99 2.68 -22.13 9.34
N ARG A 100 1.67 -22.34 10.17
CA ARG A 100 1.37 -21.51 11.34
C ARG A 100 2.38 -21.61 12.50
N ASN A 101 3.31 -22.54 12.44
CA ASN A 101 4.45 -22.66 13.38
C ASN A 101 5.63 -21.76 13.01
N HIS A 102 5.58 -21.04 11.87
CA HIS A 102 6.58 -20.03 11.53
C HIS A 102 6.56 -18.89 12.55
N SER A 103 7.73 -18.38 12.94
CA SER A 103 7.85 -17.36 13.97
C SER A 103 8.62 -16.13 13.48
N PHE A 104 8.31 -14.98 14.06
CA PHE A 104 9.04 -13.72 13.89
C PHE A 104 8.67 -12.76 15.03
N ILE A 105 9.37 -11.63 15.14
CA ILE A 105 9.06 -10.57 16.12
C ILE A 105 8.02 -9.63 15.49
N PRO A 106 6.74 -9.66 15.92
CA PRO A 106 5.71 -8.78 15.39
C PRO A 106 5.87 -7.35 15.92
N LEU A 107 5.35 -6.38 15.19
CA LEU A 107 5.41 -4.95 15.53
C LEU A 107 4.97 -4.69 16.97
N ALA A 108 5.77 -3.90 17.69
CA ALA A 108 5.60 -3.53 19.10
C ALA A 108 5.74 -4.69 20.10
N MET A 109 6.35 -5.80 19.70
CA MET A 109 6.75 -6.89 20.60
C MET A 109 8.27 -6.98 20.68
N GLU A 110 8.79 -7.54 21.78
CA GLU A 110 10.23 -7.76 21.97
C GLU A 110 10.64 -9.22 21.68
N ASP A 111 9.69 -10.13 21.84
CA ASP A 111 9.92 -11.58 21.70
C ASP A 111 9.37 -12.11 20.37
N GLU A 112 10.00 -13.17 19.90
CA GLU A 112 9.57 -13.96 18.77
C GLU A 112 8.26 -14.69 19.10
N MET A 113 7.27 -14.63 18.19
CA MET A 113 5.99 -15.30 18.33
C MET A 113 5.72 -16.14 17.08
N THR A 114 5.16 -17.31 17.25
CA THR A 114 4.61 -18.11 16.14
C THR A 114 3.36 -17.43 15.58
N ILE A 115 2.98 -17.79 14.34
CA ILE A 115 1.75 -17.30 13.72
C ILE A 115 0.52 -17.62 14.61
N ASP A 116 0.45 -18.81 15.19
CA ASP A 116 -0.64 -19.21 16.07
C ASP A 116 -0.67 -18.37 17.37
N GLU A 117 0.48 -18.09 17.97
CA GLU A 117 0.58 -17.21 19.14
C GLU A 117 0.19 -15.77 18.78
N ILE A 118 0.62 -15.24 17.62
CA ILE A 118 0.22 -13.92 17.15
C ILE A 118 -1.31 -13.84 16.98
N LEU A 119 -1.93 -14.84 16.39
CA LEU A 119 -3.39 -14.87 16.18
C LEU A 119 -4.16 -15.02 17.50
N ALA A 120 -3.59 -15.65 18.52
CA ALA A 120 -4.23 -15.88 19.80
C ALA A 120 -4.00 -14.75 20.82
N GLU A 121 -2.84 -14.10 20.80
CA GLU A 121 -2.37 -13.23 21.91
C GLU A 121 -2.11 -11.78 21.47
N HIS A 122 -1.61 -11.56 20.24
CA HIS A 122 -1.33 -10.20 19.78
C HIS A 122 -2.65 -9.45 19.49
N PRO A 123 -2.86 -8.18 19.95
CA PRO A 123 -4.13 -7.46 19.75
C PRO A 123 -4.62 -7.44 18.31
N LYS A 124 -3.74 -7.14 17.34
CA LYS A 124 -4.10 -7.18 15.91
C LYS A 124 -4.36 -8.61 15.42
N GLY A 125 -3.68 -9.61 15.99
CA GLY A 125 -3.93 -11.02 15.71
C GLY A 125 -5.36 -11.40 16.08
N VAL A 126 -5.73 -11.14 17.33
CA VAL A 126 -7.08 -11.41 17.87
C VAL A 126 -8.16 -10.69 17.06
N ASP A 127 -7.96 -9.41 16.74
CA ASP A 127 -8.95 -8.61 15.98
C ASP A 127 -9.20 -9.17 14.57
N TYR A 128 -8.17 -9.69 13.92
CA TYR A 128 -8.20 -10.06 12.50
C TYR A 128 -8.01 -11.56 12.21
N ALA A 129 -7.85 -12.43 13.23
CA ALA A 129 -7.70 -13.88 13.06
C ALA A 129 -8.75 -14.49 12.14
N HIS A 130 -10.01 -14.01 12.27
CA HIS A 130 -11.16 -14.47 11.49
C HIS A 130 -10.98 -14.34 9.96
N LEU A 131 -10.04 -13.50 9.49
CA LEU A 131 -9.74 -13.38 8.06
C LEU A 131 -8.92 -14.56 7.51
N LEU A 132 -8.37 -15.38 8.40
CA LEU A 132 -7.54 -16.55 8.09
C LEU A 132 -8.15 -17.85 8.58
N ASP A 133 -9.46 -17.83 8.92
CA ASP A 133 -10.18 -19.02 9.38
C ASP A 133 -10.16 -20.13 8.32
N GLY A 134 -9.84 -21.35 8.75
CA GLY A 134 -9.79 -22.52 7.88
C GLY A 134 -8.57 -22.59 6.94
N MET A 135 -7.60 -21.72 7.11
CA MET A 135 -6.36 -21.74 6.35
C MET A 135 -5.24 -22.43 7.15
N ASP A 136 -4.68 -23.51 6.63
CA ASP A 136 -3.53 -24.19 7.23
C ASP A 136 -2.23 -23.43 7.00
N LYS A 137 -2.14 -22.73 5.84
CA LYS A 137 -1.03 -21.86 5.49
C LYS A 137 -1.47 -20.42 5.38
N VAL A 138 -0.57 -19.50 5.72
CA VAL A 138 -0.80 -18.06 5.74
C VAL A 138 0.24 -17.30 4.91
N PRO A 139 -0.11 -16.12 4.35
CA PRO A 139 0.83 -15.34 3.55
C PRO A 139 1.85 -14.65 4.44
N ILE A 140 3.12 -14.74 4.09
CA ILE A 140 4.22 -13.98 4.72
C ILE A 140 5.05 -13.32 3.63
N ILE A 141 5.45 -12.08 3.86
CA ILE A 141 6.39 -11.34 3.02
C ILE A 141 7.77 -11.38 3.66
N PHE A 142 8.75 -11.86 2.91
CA PHE A 142 10.15 -11.95 3.31
C PHE A 142 11.03 -11.03 2.48
N ASP A 143 12.13 -10.63 3.07
CA ASP A 143 13.24 -10.04 2.33
C ASP A 143 14.22 -11.11 1.80
N SER A 144 15.32 -10.67 1.18
CA SER A 144 16.34 -11.57 0.62
C SER A 144 17.20 -12.27 1.70
N LYS A 145 17.09 -11.83 2.95
CA LYS A 145 17.80 -12.41 4.11
C LYS A 145 16.91 -13.27 5.00
N ASP A 146 15.73 -13.63 4.51
CA ASP A 146 14.72 -14.41 5.25
C ASP A 146 14.07 -13.67 6.43
N ALA A 147 14.26 -12.34 6.55
CA ALA A 147 13.55 -11.55 7.55
C ALA A 147 12.09 -11.31 7.14
N VAL A 148 11.18 -11.44 8.10
CA VAL A 148 9.74 -11.26 7.87
C VAL A 148 9.37 -9.78 7.88
N LEU A 149 8.97 -9.24 6.72
CA LEU A 149 8.48 -7.86 6.63
C LEU A 149 7.06 -7.72 7.15
N SER A 150 6.21 -8.66 6.74
CA SER A 150 4.77 -8.56 6.97
C SER A 150 4.12 -9.93 7.04
N PHE A 151 3.13 -10.05 7.92
CA PHE A 151 2.15 -11.12 7.99
C PHE A 151 0.77 -10.57 7.59
N PRO A 152 0.49 -10.43 6.30
CA PRO A 152 -0.81 -9.92 5.84
C PRO A 152 -1.97 -10.88 6.16
N PRO A 153 -3.15 -10.37 6.51
CA PRO A 153 -3.50 -8.96 6.69
C PRO A 153 -3.35 -8.47 8.14
N ILE A 154 -2.52 -9.12 8.94
CA ILE A 154 -2.48 -8.99 10.41
C ILE A 154 -1.52 -7.89 10.87
N ILE A 155 -0.19 -8.10 10.68
CA ILE A 155 0.83 -7.25 11.31
C ILE A 155 2.17 -7.28 10.54
N ASN A 156 2.95 -6.21 10.65
CA ASN A 156 4.32 -6.13 10.14
C ASN A 156 5.34 -6.69 11.15
N GLY A 157 6.53 -7.01 10.67
CA GLY A 157 7.68 -7.29 11.52
C GLY A 157 8.20 -6.02 12.20
N ASP A 158 8.63 -6.11 13.46
CA ASP A 158 9.02 -4.95 14.27
C ASP A 158 10.18 -4.16 13.66
N HIS A 159 11.19 -4.85 13.10
CA HIS A 159 12.36 -4.22 12.49
C HIS A 159 12.07 -3.35 11.27
N THR A 160 10.84 -3.43 10.71
CA THR A 160 10.44 -2.65 9.54
C THR A 160 9.79 -1.31 9.88
N THR A 161 9.74 -0.96 11.17
CA THR A 161 9.00 0.19 11.70
C THR A 161 9.50 1.50 11.11
N VAL A 162 8.57 2.29 10.58
CA VAL A 162 8.83 3.66 10.09
C VAL A 162 9.05 4.59 11.27
N THR A 163 10.13 5.38 11.22
CA THR A 163 10.53 6.34 12.24
C THR A 163 10.78 7.72 11.62
N THR A 164 11.03 8.73 12.42
CA THR A 164 11.40 10.09 11.96
C THR A 164 12.74 10.12 11.20
N LYS A 165 13.52 9.03 11.25
CA LYS A 165 14.76 8.86 10.50
C LYS A 165 14.55 8.23 9.12
N THR A 166 13.40 7.61 8.89
CA THR A 166 13.05 6.98 7.61
C THR A 166 13.01 8.03 6.51
N ARG A 167 13.58 7.72 5.36
CA ARG A 167 13.58 8.57 4.15
C ARG A 167 13.01 7.86 2.94
N ASP A 168 13.16 6.56 2.91
CA ASP A 168 12.66 5.71 1.84
C ASP A 168 11.70 4.68 2.42
N ILE A 169 10.53 4.58 1.82
CA ILE A 169 9.44 3.70 2.26
C ILE A 169 9.19 2.64 1.21
N PHE A 170 9.10 1.39 1.63
CA PHE A 170 8.47 0.32 0.86
C PHE A 170 7.02 0.15 1.31
N ILE A 171 6.11 -0.01 0.35
CA ILE A 171 4.68 -0.23 0.58
C ILE A 171 4.31 -1.55 -0.06
N ASP A 172 3.73 -2.47 0.71
CA ASP A 172 3.01 -3.61 0.19
C ASP A 172 1.51 -3.41 0.32
N VAL A 173 0.77 -3.92 -0.64
CA VAL A 173 -0.69 -4.02 -0.54
C VAL A 173 -1.11 -5.40 -0.98
N THR A 174 -1.83 -6.09 -0.09
CA THR A 174 -2.28 -7.45 -0.36
C THR A 174 -3.79 -7.56 -0.20
N GLY A 175 -4.43 -8.46 -0.94
CA GLY A 175 -5.89 -8.59 -0.81
C GLY A 175 -6.54 -9.64 -1.69
N LEU A 176 -7.88 -9.57 -1.69
CA LEU A 176 -8.76 -10.42 -2.50
C LEU A 176 -9.37 -9.64 -3.70
N ASP A 177 -9.21 -8.31 -3.73
CA ASP A 177 -9.83 -7.45 -4.73
C ASP A 177 -8.77 -6.52 -5.34
N ILE A 178 -8.45 -6.75 -6.61
CA ILE A 178 -7.40 -6.01 -7.31
C ILE A 178 -7.67 -4.50 -7.34
N ARG A 179 -8.92 -4.07 -7.58
CA ARG A 179 -9.26 -2.65 -7.65
C ARG A 179 -9.13 -1.96 -6.30
N ALA A 180 -9.51 -2.66 -5.21
CA ALA A 180 -9.32 -2.13 -3.87
C ALA A 180 -7.83 -2.01 -3.52
N CYS A 181 -7.02 -3.00 -3.91
CA CYS A 181 -5.58 -2.99 -3.67
C CYS A 181 -4.87 -1.90 -4.49
N GLU A 182 -5.18 -1.75 -5.78
CA GLU A 182 -4.64 -0.68 -6.63
C GLU A 182 -4.98 0.70 -6.08
N SER A 183 -6.26 0.92 -5.73
CA SER A 183 -6.71 2.19 -5.17
C SER A 183 -6.04 2.49 -3.82
N ALA A 184 -5.88 1.49 -2.95
CA ALA A 184 -5.21 1.64 -1.66
C ALA A 184 -3.74 2.03 -1.85
N LEU A 185 -3.02 1.33 -2.74
CA LEU A 185 -1.62 1.63 -3.05
C LEU A 185 -1.47 3.04 -3.61
N MET A 186 -2.31 3.42 -4.58
CA MET A 186 -2.27 4.75 -5.20
C MET A 186 -2.53 5.86 -4.18
N LEU A 187 -3.48 5.69 -3.27
CA LEU A 187 -3.82 6.70 -2.26
C LEU A 187 -2.68 6.91 -1.24
N ILE A 188 -2.00 5.86 -0.80
CA ILE A 188 -0.82 5.99 0.07
C ILE A 188 0.35 6.63 -0.69
N CYS A 189 0.61 6.20 -1.93
CA CYS A 189 1.63 6.82 -2.77
C CYS A 189 1.36 8.31 -3.01
N LEU A 190 0.11 8.69 -3.28
CA LEU A 190 -0.29 10.08 -3.46
C LEU A 190 -0.03 10.90 -2.19
N GLN A 191 -0.40 10.40 -1.01
CA GLN A 191 -0.14 11.07 0.26
C GLN A 191 1.36 11.35 0.45
N LEU A 192 2.20 10.35 0.19
CA LEU A 192 3.65 10.47 0.36
C LEU A 192 4.29 11.35 -0.71
N SER A 193 3.73 11.40 -1.93
CA SER A 193 4.23 12.28 -2.99
C SER A 193 3.99 13.75 -2.68
N VAL A 194 2.89 14.09 -2.01
CA VAL A 194 2.62 15.46 -1.51
C VAL A 194 3.65 15.91 -0.47
N LEU A 195 4.27 14.96 0.25
CA LEU A 195 5.37 15.20 1.18
C LEU A 195 6.76 15.21 0.50
N GLY A 196 6.81 15.36 -0.81
CA GLY A 196 8.04 15.41 -1.59
C GLY A 196 8.58 14.05 -2.04
N GLY A 197 7.92 12.96 -1.69
CA GLY A 197 8.34 11.61 -2.03
C GLY A 197 8.29 11.32 -3.53
N LYS A 198 9.32 10.65 -4.05
CA LYS A 198 9.40 10.18 -5.44
C LYS A 198 8.97 8.72 -5.50
N ILE A 199 7.90 8.45 -6.27
CA ILE A 199 7.34 7.11 -6.38
C ILE A 199 8.13 6.31 -7.40
N GLU A 200 8.50 5.08 -7.03
CA GLU A 200 9.08 4.07 -7.90
C GLU A 200 8.18 2.83 -7.96
N SER A 201 8.03 2.28 -9.14
CA SER A 201 7.30 1.03 -9.31
C SER A 201 8.08 -0.17 -8.77
N VAL A 202 7.37 -1.17 -8.25
CA VAL A 202 7.91 -2.49 -7.91
C VAL A 202 7.36 -3.49 -8.91
N ARG A 203 8.23 -4.32 -9.48
CA ARG A 203 7.82 -5.41 -10.36
C ARG A 203 7.37 -6.60 -9.52
N VAL A 204 6.10 -6.97 -9.64
CA VAL A 204 5.53 -8.09 -8.91
C VAL A 204 5.22 -9.23 -9.88
N ASN A 205 5.93 -10.36 -9.74
CA ASN A 205 5.56 -11.60 -10.41
C ASN A 205 4.42 -12.23 -9.64
N THR A 206 3.20 -12.13 -10.15
CA THR A 206 1.99 -12.59 -9.48
C THR A 206 1.95 -14.10 -9.29
N CYS A 207 1.07 -14.59 -8.43
CA CYS A 207 0.83 -16.02 -8.24
C CYS A 207 0.34 -16.74 -9.52
N GLU A 208 -0.23 -16.00 -10.49
CA GLU A 208 -0.62 -16.51 -11.80
C GLU A 208 0.54 -16.52 -12.83
N GLY A 209 1.74 -16.11 -12.43
CA GLY A 209 2.90 -16.01 -13.32
C GLY A 209 2.88 -14.81 -14.26
N LYS A 210 1.98 -13.83 -14.03
CA LYS A 210 1.95 -12.55 -14.73
C LYS A 210 2.84 -11.54 -14.00
N GLU A 211 3.36 -10.56 -14.73
CA GLU A 211 4.00 -9.40 -14.11
C GLU A 211 2.98 -8.29 -13.89
N TRP A 212 2.99 -7.70 -12.69
CA TRP A 212 2.26 -6.49 -12.38
C TRP A 212 3.24 -5.37 -12.00
N THR A 213 2.93 -4.17 -12.44
CA THR A 213 3.74 -2.98 -12.14
C THR A 213 2.83 -1.78 -11.98
N LEU A 214 3.01 -1.01 -10.91
CA LEU A 214 2.27 0.24 -10.72
C LEU A 214 2.58 1.22 -11.86
N ILE A 215 1.55 1.67 -12.55
CA ILE A 215 1.64 2.63 -13.64
C ILE A 215 0.77 3.84 -13.27
N GLY A 216 1.39 5.00 -13.11
CA GLY A 216 0.71 6.26 -12.78
C GLY A 216 0.03 6.92 -13.99
N SER A 217 -0.56 6.14 -14.90
CA SER A 217 -1.25 6.70 -16.06
C SER A 217 -2.67 7.14 -15.69
N PRO A 218 -3.09 8.36 -16.06
CA PRO A 218 -4.46 8.80 -15.88
C PRO A 218 -5.41 7.97 -16.75
N ILE A 219 -6.60 7.72 -16.23
CA ILE A 219 -7.69 7.15 -17.02
C ILE A 219 -8.33 8.29 -17.81
N GLU A 220 -8.31 8.18 -19.14
CA GLU A 220 -8.96 9.16 -20.00
C GLU A 220 -10.46 8.89 -20.10
N HIS A 221 -11.25 9.91 -19.83
CA HIS A 221 -12.70 9.90 -20.02
C HIS A 221 -13.07 10.95 -21.05
N LYS A 222 -13.94 10.58 -22.00
CA LYS A 222 -14.53 11.54 -22.95
C LYS A 222 -15.89 11.98 -22.42
N VAL A 223 -16.06 13.28 -22.29
CA VAL A 223 -17.31 13.88 -21.82
C VAL A 223 -17.72 14.95 -22.83
N GLU A 224 -18.98 14.97 -23.21
CA GLU A 224 -19.53 16.01 -24.06
C GLU A 224 -19.61 17.33 -23.31
N ARG A 225 -19.09 18.41 -23.91
CA ARG A 225 -19.14 19.77 -23.32
C ARG A 225 -20.55 20.17 -22.88
N SER A 226 -21.54 19.93 -23.73
CA SER A 226 -22.93 20.24 -23.44
C SER A 226 -23.47 19.57 -22.18
N LEU A 227 -23.00 18.37 -21.87
CA LEU A 227 -23.33 17.67 -20.61
C LEU A 227 -22.72 18.39 -19.41
N VAL A 228 -21.44 18.78 -19.50
CA VAL A 228 -20.76 19.52 -18.43
C VAL A 228 -21.44 20.87 -18.18
N GLU A 229 -21.67 21.65 -19.23
CA GLU A 229 -22.34 22.94 -19.15
C GLU A 229 -23.77 22.84 -18.64
N GLY A 230 -24.49 21.79 -19.04
CA GLY A 230 -25.88 21.54 -18.59
C GLY A 230 -25.93 21.16 -17.10
N ILE A 231 -24.96 20.43 -16.59
CA ILE A 231 -24.88 20.03 -15.15
C ILE A 231 -24.44 21.21 -14.28
N LEU A 232 -23.43 21.97 -14.73
CA LEU A 232 -22.86 23.08 -13.97
C LEU A 232 -23.56 24.39 -14.13
N GLY A 233 -24.43 24.51 -15.18
CA GLY A 233 -25.24 25.69 -15.46
C GLY A 233 -24.48 26.88 -16.02
N ASN A 234 -23.21 26.72 -16.43
CA ASN A 234 -22.36 27.76 -16.99
C ASN A 234 -21.67 27.27 -18.27
N PRO A 235 -21.52 28.14 -19.30
CA PRO A 235 -20.67 27.84 -20.43
C PRO A 235 -19.18 27.89 -20.02
N PHE A 236 -18.36 27.07 -20.67
CA PHE A 236 -16.90 27.01 -20.45
C PHE A 236 -16.15 27.31 -21.75
N THR A 237 -15.03 27.98 -21.65
CA THR A 237 -14.06 28.11 -22.76
C THR A 237 -13.22 26.84 -22.91
N ASP A 238 -12.54 26.67 -24.05
CA ASP A 238 -11.64 25.51 -24.27
C ASP A 238 -10.51 25.47 -23.29
N ASP A 239 -10.03 26.64 -22.80
CA ASP A 239 -8.97 26.73 -21.80
C ASP A 239 -9.42 26.40 -20.38
N GLN A 240 -10.71 26.30 -20.12
CA GLN A 240 -11.30 25.97 -18.81
C GLN A 240 -11.70 24.48 -18.69
N ILE A 241 -11.63 23.74 -19.78
CA ILE A 241 -11.94 22.32 -19.88
C ILE A 241 -10.66 21.51 -20.14
#